data_c246e098b04bef95f8d28c3396072d12
#
_entry.id   c246e098b04bef95f8d28c3396072d12
#
_cell.length_a   1.000
_cell.length_b   1.000
_cell.length_c   1.000
_cell.angle_alpha   90.00
_cell.angle_beta   90.00
_cell.angle_gamma   90.00
#
_symmetry.space_group_name_H-M   'P 1'
#
loop_
_entity.id
_entity.type
_entity.pdbx_description
1 polymer ?
#
loop_
_entity_poly.entity_id
_entity_poly.type
_entity_poly.pdbx_seq_one_letter_code
_entity_poly.pdbx_strand_id
1 'polypeptide(L)'
;MSKPSVKLKAGSLSMLYENGNLRYISVGNCELIRMIYSAVRDSEWLTIKPEISDEKIEAYADSFRITYNCSYQSDGIDFLAVYSIEGFADNTVVFSFEGEALNTFEKSRIGFCVLHPAEYFAGKQCIVVHSDGTAETFTFPVHICPDQPFLDIRAMKWKNNDIVSSLVFSGDIFETEDQRNWTDDSYKTYCTPQSLPCPA
;
A
#
# COMPACT_ATOMS: atom_id res chain seq x y z
N MET A 1 -11.84 -21.72 3.35
CA MET A 1 -12.55 -20.72 4.18
C MET A 1 -11.61 -19.57 4.40
N SER A 2 -12.02 -18.30 4.17
CA SER A 2 -11.21 -17.14 4.51
C SER A 2 -10.99 -17.07 6.02
N LYS A 3 -9.76 -16.75 6.45
CA LYS A 3 -9.49 -16.48 7.87
C LYS A 3 -10.32 -15.26 8.31
N PRO A 4 -10.82 -15.21 9.55
CA PRO A 4 -11.51 -14.03 10.07
C PRO A 4 -10.54 -12.83 10.12
N SER A 5 -11.06 -11.63 9.89
CA SER A 5 -10.28 -10.39 10.02
C SER A 5 -9.92 -10.14 11.50
N VAL A 6 -8.74 -9.58 11.74
CA VAL A 6 -8.24 -9.23 13.07
C VAL A 6 -8.30 -7.72 13.25
N LYS A 7 -8.93 -7.25 14.34
CA LYS A 7 -8.96 -5.83 14.70
C LYS A 7 -7.63 -5.45 15.37
N LEU A 8 -7.01 -4.39 14.88
CA LEU A 8 -5.72 -3.88 15.34
C LEU A 8 -5.82 -2.41 15.76
N LYS A 9 -4.91 -2.01 16.64
CA LYS A 9 -4.71 -0.62 17.05
C LYS A 9 -3.24 -0.25 17.05
N ALA A 10 -2.95 0.99 16.62
CA ALA A 10 -1.65 1.64 16.76
C ALA A 10 -1.90 3.05 17.31
N GLY A 11 -1.80 3.21 18.64
CA GLY A 11 -2.24 4.41 19.32
C GLY A 11 -3.73 4.70 19.09
N SER A 12 -4.05 5.84 18.48
CA SER A 12 -5.42 6.23 18.10
C SER A 12 -5.89 5.64 16.77
N LEU A 13 -4.99 5.05 15.97
CA LEU A 13 -5.35 4.38 14.73
C LEU A 13 -6.06 3.06 15.03
N SER A 14 -7.13 2.79 14.29
CA SER A 14 -7.81 1.50 14.23
C SER A 14 -7.79 0.96 12.81
N MET A 15 -7.69 -0.35 12.65
CA MET A 15 -7.64 -1.00 11.35
C MET A 15 -8.02 -2.47 11.44
N LEU A 16 -8.21 -3.10 10.28
CA LEU A 16 -8.36 -4.55 10.15
C LEU A 16 -7.15 -5.14 9.44
N TYR A 17 -6.68 -6.27 9.93
CA TYR A 17 -5.77 -7.14 9.19
C TYR A 17 -6.55 -8.29 8.57
N GLU A 18 -6.37 -8.53 7.29
CA GLU A 18 -7.08 -9.54 6.54
C GLU A 18 -6.19 -10.10 5.42
N ASN A 19 -5.84 -11.36 5.48
CA ASN A 19 -5.08 -12.07 4.43
C ASN A 19 -3.83 -11.31 3.95
N GLY A 20 -2.97 -10.87 4.86
CA GLY A 20 -1.74 -10.14 4.54
C GLY A 20 -1.92 -8.64 4.27
N ASN A 21 -3.13 -8.11 4.38
CA ASN A 21 -3.43 -6.72 4.06
C ASN A 21 -3.88 -5.94 5.30
N LEU A 22 -3.61 -4.63 5.32
CA LEU A 22 -4.25 -3.70 6.25
C LEU A 22 -5.42 -3.00 5.56
N ARG A 23 -6.57 -2.93 6.24
CA ARG A 23 -7.78 -2.30 5.70
C ARG A 23 -8.39 -1.30 6.69
N TYR A 24 -9.05 -0.27 6.13
CA TYR A 24 -9.84 0.71 6.87
C TYR A 24 -9.07 1.39 8.00
N ILE A 25 -7.85 1.88 7.68
CA ILE A 25 -7.02 2.59 8.65
C ILE A 25 -7.69 3.93 8.94
N SER A 26 -8.10 4.14 10.19
CA SER A 26 -8.98 5.24 10.59
C SER A 26 -8.59 5.81 11.95
N VAL A 27 -8.91 7.08 12.17
CA VAL A 27 -8.94 7.73 13.49
C VAL A 27 -10.38 8.12 13.78
N GLY A 28 -10.99 7.50 14.79
CA GLY A 28 -12.42 7.67 15.05
C GLY A 28 -13.25 7.25 13.83
N ASN A 29 -14.05 8.18 13.31
CA ASN A 29 -14.89 7.95 12.11
C ASN A 29 -14.24 8.45 10.81
N CYS A 30 -12.99 8.92 10.84
CA CYS A 30 -12.29 9.42 9.67
C CYS A 30 -11.40 8.32 9.09
N GLU A 31 -11.76 7.79 7.94
CA GLU A 31 -10.93 6.84 7.20
C GLU A 31 -9.77 7.59 6.52
N LEU A 32 -8.54 7.18 6.80
CA LEU A 32 -7.32 7.76 6.26
C LEU A 32 -6.79 6.98 5.07
N ILE A 33 -6.90 5.65 5.12
CA ILE A 33 -6.43 4.74 4.07
C ILE A 33 -7.41 3.57 4.00
N ARG A 34 -7.88 3.26 2.79
CA ARG A 34 -8.78 2.14 2.54
C ARG A 34 -8.07 0.80 2.67
N MET A 35 -6.87 0.69 2.09
CA MET A 35 -6.13 -0.56 2.07
C MET A 35 -4.65 -0.32 1.80
N ILE A 36 -3.79 -1.09 2.46
CA ILE A 36 -2.39 -1.28 2.11
C ILE A 36 -2.18 -2.77 1.83
N TYR A 37 -1.65 -3.09 0.66
CA TYR A 37 -1.34 -4.45 0.26
C TYR A 37 -0.10 -4.47 -0.63
N SER A 38 0.51 -5.63 -0.81
CA SER A 38 1.54 -5.82 -1.81
C SER A 38 1.01 -6.63 -2.99
N ALA A 39 1.57 -6.42 -4.17
CA ALA A 39 1.23 -7.14 -5.37
C ALA A 39 2.49 -7.59 -6.11
N VAL A 40 2.47 -8.83 -6.58
CA VAL A 40 3.38 -9.33 -7.62
C VAL A 40 2.55 -9.46 -8.89
N ARG A 41 2.97 -8.76 -9.95
CA ARG A 41 2.29 -8.78 -11.25
C ARG A 41 3.27 -9.21 -12.33
N ASP A 42 2.84 -10.15 -13.17
CA ASP A 42 3.60 -10.59 -14.33
C ASP A 42 3.72 -9.51 -15.42
N SER A 43 4.35 -9.83 -16.53
CA SER A 43 4.51 -8.94 -17.68
C SER A 43 3.19 -8.53 -18.35
N GLU A 44 2.12 -9.29 -18.15
CA GLU A 44 0.78 -9.02 -18.67
C GLU A 44 -0.16 -8.34 -17.67
N TRP A 45 0.39 -7.85 -16.55
CA TRP A 45 -0.35 -7.19 -15.46
C TRP A 45 -1.27 -8.10 -14.63
N LEU A 46 -1.23 -9.41 -14.84
CA LEU A 46 -1.99 -10.33 -13.99
C LEU A 46 -1.38 -10.38 -12.59
N THR A 47 -2.24 -10.37 -11.59
CA THR A 47 -1.80 -10.47 -10.19
C THR A 47 -1.60 -11.92 -9.79
N ILE A 48 -0.39 -12.26 -9.37
CA ILE A 48 -0.07 -13.58 -8.84
C ILE A 48 -0.62 -13.68 -7.42
N LYS A 49 -1.40 -14.72 -7.17
CA LYS A 49 -2.01 -14.94 -5.87
C LYS A 49 -0.97 -15.40 -4.85
N PRO A 50 -0.82 -14.72 -3.70
CA PRO A 50 0.10 -15.16 -2.65
C PRO A 50 -0.41 -16.40 -1.92
N GLU A 51 0.51 -17.29 -1.57
CA GLU A 51 0.31 -18.33 -0.56
C GLU A 51 1.01 -17.90 0.72
N ILE A 52 0.23 -17.61 1.77
CA ILE A 52 0.71 -17.11 3.07
C ILE A 52 1.02 -18.30 3.98
N SER A 53 2.22 -18.30 4.57
CA SER A 53 2.67 -19.27 5.56
C SER A 53 3.34 -18.59 6.76
N ASP A 54 3.54 -19.34 7.85
CA ASP A 54 4.24 -18.91 9.07
C ASP A 54 3.72 -17.60 9.68
N GLU A 55 2.42 -17.34 9.50
CA GLU A 55 1.78 -16.12 9.99
C GLU A 55 1.75 -16.08 11.53
N LYS A 56 2.31 -15.01 12.09
CA LYS A 56 2.30 -14.73 13.52
C LYS A 56 1.69 -13.36 13.75
N ILE A 57 0.72 -13.27 14.65
CA ILE A 57 0.01 -12.04 14.97
C ILE A 57 0.11 -11.82 16.48
N GLU A 58 0.76 -10.74 16.87
CA GLU A 58 0.86 -10.26 18.25
C GLU A 58 0.13 -8.92 18.32
N ALA A 59 -1.02 -8.88 19.00
CA ALA A 59 -1.83 -7.68 19.13
C ALA A 59 -1.98 -7.29 20.60
N TYR A 60 -1.71 -6.03 20.89
CA TYR A 60 -1.79 -5.40 22.21
C TYR A 60 -2.87 -4.32 22.21
N ALA A 61 -3.00 -3.60 23.31
CA ALA A 61 -4.05 -2.58 23.47
C ALA A 61 -3.92 -1.41 22.47
N ASP A 62 -2.68 -1.01 22.13
CA ASP A 62 -2.35 0.18 21.31
C ASP A 62 -1.18 -0.05 20.36
N SER A 63 -0.76 -1.30 20.17
CA SER A 63 0.36 -1.68 19.30
C SER A 63 0.17 -3.10 18.79
N PHE A 64 0.91 -3.49 17.74
CA PHE A 64 0.88 -4.85 17.21
C PHE A 64 2.13 -5.16 16.38
N ARG A 65 2.39 -6.44 16.21
CA ARG A 65 3.37 -6.97 15.27
C ARG A 65 2.80 -8.17 14.52
N ILE A 66 2.98 -8.17 13.21
CA ILE A 66 2.57 -9.27 12.33
C ILE A 66 3.76 -9.61 11.46
N THR A 67 4.06 -10.90 11.35
CA THR A 67 5.06 -11.42 10.40
C THR A 67 4.47 -12.60 9.65
N TYR A 68 4.79 -12.74 8.38
CA TYR A 68 4.38 -13.88 7.56
C TYR A 68 5.30 -14.02 6.34
N ASN A 69 5.33 -15.23 5.78
CA ASN A 69 5.97 -15.52 4.51
C ASN A 69 4.93 -15.60 3.39
N CYS A 70 5.30 -15.18 2.20
CA CYS A 70 4.51 -15.38 1.00
C CYS A 70 5.32 -16.09 -0.08
N SER A 71 4.69 -17.06 -0.73
CA SER A 71 5.16 -17.64 -1.98
C SER A 71 4.25 -17.17 -3.11
N TYR A 72 4.84 -16.70 -4.21
CA TYR A 72 4.15 -16.29 -5.43
C TYR A 72 4.61 -17.19 -6.55
N GLN A 73 3.76 -18.11 -6.98
CA GLN A 73 4.07 -19.10 -8.01
C GLN A 73 3.05 -19.04 -9.14
N SER A 74 3.54 -18.93 -10.36
CA SER A 74 2.79 -19.00 -11.60
C SER A 74 3.73 -19.49 -12.71
N ASP A 75 3.23 -19.71 -13.94
CA ASP A 75 4.05 -20.13 -15.06
C ASP A 75 5.29 -19.24 -15.25
N GLY A 76 6.46 -19.79 -14.93
CA GLY A 76 7.75 -19.10 -15.05
C GLY A 76 8.06 -18.09 -13.96
N ILE A 77 7.21 -17.91 -12.96
CA ILE A 77 7.42 -17.00 -11.82
C ILE A 77 7.55 -17.82 -10.54
N ASP A 78 8.65 -17.61 -9.82
CA ASP A 78 8.88 -18.14 -8.48
C ASP A 78 9.55 -17.05 -7.63
N PHE A 79 8.74 -16.43 -6.75
CA PHE A 79 9.16 -15.31 -5.90
C PHE A 79 8.72 -15.56 -4.46
N LEU A 80 9.66 -15.41 -3.54
CA LEU A 80 9.41 -15.50 -2.10
C LEU A 80 9.51 -14.11 -1.47
N ALA A 81 8.72 -13.86 -0.44
CA ALA A 81 8.80 -12.64 0.35
C ALA A 81 8.51 -12.89 1.82
N VAL A 82 9.24 -12.18 2.69
CA VAL A 82 9.01 -12.14 4.14
C VAL A 82 8.45 -10.77 4.49
N TYR A 83 7.30 -10.74 5.11
CA TYR A 83 6.59 -9.52 5.46
C TYR A 83 6.65 -9.23 6.97
N SER A 84 6.75 -7.95 7.30
CA SER A 84 6.57 -7.43 8.65
C SER A 84 5.62 -6.23 8.64
N ILE A 85 4.66 -6.24 9.57
CA ILE A 85 3.76 -5.12 9.81
C ILE A 85 3.81 -4.80 11.30
N GLU A 86 4.19 -3.57 11.63
CA GLU A 86 4.31 -3.12 13.03
C GLU A 86 3.48 -1.85 13.24
N GLY A 87 2.66 -1.85 14.27
CA GLY A 87 1.91 -0.69 14.72
C GLY A 87 2.39 -0.24 16.10
N PHE A 88 2.62 1.06 16.26
CA PHE A 88 3.17 1.65 17.47
C PHE A 88 2.17 2.57 18.16
N ALA A 89 2.32 2.76 19.47
CA ALA A 89 1.43 3.60 20.27
C ALA A 89 1.48 5.10 19.91
N ASP A 90 2.45 5.53 19.12
CA ASP A 90 2.59 6.90 18.62
C ASP A 90 1.84 7.17 17.31
N ASN A 91 0.95 6.28 16.89
CA ASN A 91 0.19 6.31 15.64
C ASN A 91 1.04 6.02 14.38
N THR A 92 2.18 5.38 14.53
CA THR A 92 3.01 4.93 13.42
C THR A 92 2.64 3.50 13.03
N VAL A 93 2.56 3.24 11.73
CA VAL A 93 2.46 1.89 11.18
C VAL A 93 3.56 1.71 10.13
N VAL A 94 4.34 0.66 10.27
CA VAL A 94 5.38 0.27 9.31
C VAL A 94 4.97 -1.04 8.65
N PHE A 95 4.90 -1.04 7.32
CA PHE A 95 4.66 -2.24 6.54
C PHE A 95 5.83 -2.44 5.58
N SER A 96 6.57 -3.51 5.75
CA SER A 96 7.77 -3.81 4.98
C SER A 96 7.77 -5.25 4.48
N PHE A 97 8.55 -5.50 3.43
CA PHE A 97 8.90 -6.86 2.99
C PHE A 97 10.31 -6.89 2.42
N GLU A 98 10.91 -8.05 2.50
CA GLU A 98 12.11 -8.45 1.76
C GLU A 98 11.74 -9.61 0.86
N GLY A 99 12.13 -9.54 -0.43
CA GLY A 99 11.75 -10.53 -1.42
C GLY A 99 12.94 -11.05 -2.21
N GLU A 100 12.84 -12.30 -2.67
CA GLU A 100 13.84 -12.99 -3.47
C GLU A 100 13.18 -13.67 -4.66
N ALA A 101 13.67 -13.35 -5.87
CA ALA A 101 13.32 -14.07 -7.09
C ALA A 101 14.14 -15.35 -7.18
N LEU A 102 13.49 -16.52 -7.15
CA LEU A 102 14.17 -17.83 -7.21
C LEU A 102 14.52 -18.23 -8.64
N ASN A 103 13.96 -17.54 -9.63
CA ASN A 103 14.31 -17.65 -11.04
C ASN A 103 14.22 -16.27 -11.70
N THR A 104 14.75 -16.12 -12.91
CA THR A 104 14.59 -14.90 -13.70
C THR A 104 13.24 -14.90 -14.40
N PHE A 105 12.44 -13.84 -14.21
CA PHE A 105 11.16 -13.62 -14.87
C PHE A 105 10.94 -12.15 -15.18
N GLU A 106 10.04 -11.86 -16.10
CA GLU A 106 9.60 -10.50 -16.37
C GLU A 106 8.42 -10.11 -15.48
N LYS A 107 8.46 -8.90 -14.95
CA LYS A 107 7.41 -8.37 -14.07
C LYS A 107 6.97 -6.98 -14.52
N SER A 108 5.71 -6.68 -14.31
CA SER A 108 5.19 -5.32 -14.37
C SER A 108 5.29 -4.63 -13.01
N ARG A 109 5.15 -5.39 -11.92
CA ARG A 109 5.23 -4.82 -10.56
C ARG A 109 5.54 -5.86 -9.50
N ILE A 110 6.41 -5.49 -8.54
CA ILE A 110 6.54 -6.14 -7.23
C ILE A 110 6.62 -5.03 -6.20
N GLY A 111 5.63 -4.90 -5.33
CA GLY A 111 5.67 -3.90 -4.27
C GLY A 111 4.31 -3.47 -3.74
N PHE A 112 4.31 -2.39 -2.97
CA PHE A 112 3.13 -1.91 -2.26
C PHE A 112 2.15 -1.15 -3.14
N CYS A 113 0.88 -1.28 -2.76
CA CYS A 113 -0.25 -0.51 -3.24
C CYS A 113 -1.01 0.07 -2.04
N VAL A 114 -1.35 1.35 -2.10
CA VAL A 114 -2.12 2.07 -1.08
C VAL A 114 -3.38 2.64 -1.73
N LEU A 115 -4.55 2.28 -1.21
CA LEU A 115 -5.83 2.81 -1.67
C LEU A 115 -6.28 3.97 -0.79
N HIS A 116 -6.55 5.12 -1.41
CA HIS A 116 -7.09 6.31 -0.75
C HIS A 116 -8.59 6.42 -1.06
N PRO A 117 -9.47 6.40 -0.05
CA PRO A 117 -10.91 6.44 -0.26
C PRO A 117 -11.34 7.76 -0.91
N ALA A 118 -12.02 7.71 -2.07
CA ALA A 118 -12.37 8.90 -2.85
C ALA A 118 -13.24 9.88 -2.07
N GLU A 119 -14.13 9.36 -1.20
CA GLU A 119 -15.00 10.16 -0.35
C GLU A 119 -14.23 11.19 0.50
N TYR A 120 -13.03 10.82 0.98
CA TYR A 120 -12.22 11.67 1.86
C TYR A 120 -11.11 12.43 1.12
N PHE A 121 -10.80 12.05 -0.12
CA PHE A 121 -9.66 12.58 -0.86
C PHE A 121 -10.03 13.46 -2.07
N ALA A 122 -11.16 13.24 -2.73
CA ALA A 122 -11.55 14.03 -3.91
C ALA A 122 -11.57 15.54 -3.60
N GLY A 123 -10.82 16.32 -4.38
CA GLY A 123 -10.66 17.75 -4.20
C GLY A 123 -9.78 18.19 -3.03
N LYS A 124 -9.15 17.26 -2.31
CA LYS A 124 -8.24 17.57 -1.18
C LYS A 124 -6.82 17.79 -1.66
N GLN A 125 -6.13 18.67 -0.98
CA GLN A 125 -4.72 18.92 -1.21
C GLN A 125 -3.85 17.86 -0.56
N CYS A 126 -2.76 17.53 -1.26
CA CYS A 126 -1.71 16.65 -0.81
C CYS A 126 -0.36 17.27 -1.14
N ILE A 127 0.54 17.32 -0.19
CA ILE A 127 1.95 17.65 -0.42
C ILE A 127 2.63 16.34 -0.82
N VAL A 128 3.23 16.33 -1.99
CA VAL A 128 4.06 15.22 -2.51
C VAL A 128 5.52 15.64 -2.39
N VAL A 129 6.32 14.77 -1.80
CA VAL A 129 7.79 14.89 -1.79
C VAL A 129 8.34 13.96 -2.84
N HIS A 130 9.13 14.48 -3.76
CA HIS A 130 9.74 13.76 -4.87
C HIS A 130 11.05 13.08 -4.48
N SER A 131 11.59 12.24 -5.36
CA SER A 131 12.83 11.51 -5.15
C SER A 131 14.06 12.41 -4.97
N ASP A 132 14.06 13.61 -5.57
CA ASP A 132 15.10 14.64 -5.44
C ASP A 132 14.99 15.48 -4.15
N GLY A 133 13.95 15.25 -3.34
CA GLY A 133 13.66 15.97 -2.10
C GLY A 133 12.85 17.25 -2.28
N THR A 134 12.48 17.64 -3.50
CA THR A 134 11.57 18.75 -3.73
C THR A 134 10.15 18.39 -3.27
N ALA A 135 9.36 19.39 -2.90
CA ALA A 135 7.99 19.19 -2.44
C ALA A 135 7.03 20.10 -3.20
N GLU A 136 5.95 19.51 -3.71
CA GLU A 136 4.89 20.22 -4.42
C GLU A 136 3.53 19.93 -3.81
N THR A 137 2.60 20.90 -3.98
CA THR A 137 1.21 20.71 -3.52
C THR A 137 0.33 20.38 -4.71
N PHE A 138 -0.28 19.21 -4.67
CA PHE A 138 -1.24 18.73 -5.65
C PHE A 138 -2.65 18.67 -5.06
N THR A 139 -3.64 18.51 -5.93
CA THR A 139 -5.03 18.28 -5.54
C THR A 139 -5.51 16.98 -6.16
N PHE A 140 -6.08 16.09 -5.34
CA PHE A 140 -6.74 14.90 -5.85
C PHE A 140 -7.90 15.28 -6.79
N PRO A 141 -7.97 14.73 -8.01
CA PRO A 141 -8.95 15.15 -9.00
C PRO A 141 -10.38 14.86 -8.53
N VAL A 142 -11.30 15.84 -8.69
CA VAL A 142 -12.73 15.64 -8.40
C VAL A 142 -13.39 14.80 -9.48
N HIS A 143 -13.10 15.10 -10.74
CA HIS A 143 -13.53 14.30 -11.88
C HIS A 143 -12.50 13.21 -12.18
N ILE A 144 -12.96 12.09 -12.73
CA ILE A 144 -12.06 10.97 -13.08
C ILE A 144 -10.98 11.47 -14.03
N CYS A 145 -9.73 11.24 -13.63
CA CYS A 145 -8.53 11.61 -14.37
C CYS A 145 -7.89 10.35 -14.97
N PRO A 146 -7.80 10.23 -16.29
CA PRO A 146 -7.20 9.05 -16.92
C PRO A 146 -5.67 9.00 -16.76
N ASP A 147 -5.03 10.14 -16.50
CA ASP A 147 -3.60 10.23 -16.29
C ASP A 147 -3.26 10.13 -14.81
N GLN A 148 -2.00 9.82 -14.50
CA GLN A 148 -1.51 9.79 -13.12
C GLN A 148 -1.45 11.22 -12.55
N PRO A 149 -2.29 11.56 -11.56
CA PRO A 149 -2.30 12.90 -10.97
C PRO A 149 -1.02 13.25 -10.20
N PHE A 150 -0.31 12.23 -9.67
CA PHE A 150 0.95 12.42 -8.94
C PHE A 150 1.97 11.40 -9.41
N LEU A 151 3.18 11.87 -9.70
CA LEU A 151 4.32 11.05 -10.13
C LEU A 151 5.53 11.27 -9.22
N ASP A 152 6.51 10.37 -9.29
CA ASP A 152 7.78 10.47 -8.56
C ASP A 152 7.60 10.71 -7.06
N ILE A 153 6.83 9.85 -6.41
CA ILE A 153 6.44 10.02 -5.01
C ILE A 153 7.42 9.29 -4.08
N ARG A 154 8.06 10.03 -3.19
CA ARG A 154 8.84 9.53 -2.06
C ARG A 154 8.07 9.62 -0.75
N ALA A 155 7.27 10.66 -0.60
CA ALA A 155 6.36 10.81 0.53
C ALA A 155 5.12 11.62 0.14
N MET A 156 4.06 11.40 0.89
CA MET A 156 2.80 12.15 0.78
C MET A 156 2.39 12.68 2.15
N LYS A 157 1.84 13.89 2.20
CA LYS A 157 1.30 14.47 3.42
C LYS A 157 -0.01 15.18 3.11
N TRP A 158 -1.04 14.88 3.87
CA TRP A 158 -2.36 15.51 3.70
C TRP A 158 -3.03 15.79 5.05
N LYS A 159 -4.07 16.58 5.00
CA LYS A 159 -4.89 16.93 6.17
C LYS A 159 -6.36 16.62 5.89
N ASN A 160 -6.97 15.81 6.76
CA ASN A 160 -8.40 15.58 6.80
C ASN A 160 -8.95 16.11 8.14
N ASN A 161 -9.76 17.15 8.08
CA ASN A 161 -10.20 17.90 9.27
C ASN A 161 -8.97 18.38 10.07
N ASP A 162 -8.83 17.97 11.33
CA ASP A 162 -7.66 18.30 12.17
C ASP A 162 -6.60 17.20 12.22
N ILE A 163 -6.80 16.11 11.48
CA ILE A 163 -5.85 14.99 11.41
C ILE A 163 -4.86 15.26 10.28
N VAL A 164 -3.58 15.33 10.63
CA VAL A 164 -2.47 15.38 9.68
C VAL A 164 -1.90 13.98 9.56
N SER A 165 -1.83 13.50 8.33
CA SER A 165 -1.34 12.15 8.00
C SER A 165 -0.19 12.24 7.00
N SER A 166 0.71 11.27 7.06
CA SER A 166 1.80 11.12 6.09
C SER A 166 2.03 9.67 5.74
N LEU A 167 2.45 9.44 4.49
CA LEU A 167 3.02 8.19 4.00
C LEU A 167 4.45 8.46 3.59
N VAL A 168 5.36 7.55 3.92
CA VAL A 168 6.75 7.60 3.47
C VAL A 168 7.04 6.25 2.80
N PHE A 169 7.58 6.31 1.60
CA PHE A 169 7.92 5.14 0.80
C PHE A 169 9.42 4.95 0.73
N SER A 170 9.87 3.70 0.74
CA SER A 170 11.27 3.32 0.57
C SER A 170 11.39 2.11 -0.36
N GLY A 171 12.53 2.01 -1.04
CA GLY A 171 12.84 0.92 -1.96
C GLY A 171 12.57 1.29 -3.42
N ASP A 172 11.41 1.79 -3.75
CA ASP A 172 11.00 2.12 -5.11
C ASP A 172 10.43 3.53 -5.22
N ILE A 173 10.18 3.98 -6.45
CA ILE A 173 9.46 5.22 -6.78
C ILE A 173 7.97 4.87 -6.88
N PHE A 174 7.12 5.79 -6.41
CA PHE A 174 5.67 5.61 -6.40
C PHE A 174 4.98 6.64 -7.29
N GLU A 175 3.82 6.28 -7.76
CA GLU A 175 2.90 7.16 -8.48
C GLU A 175 1.47 6.92 -8.01
N THR A 176 0.59 7.88 -8.23
CA THR A 176 -0.84 7.76 -7.91
C THR A 176 -1.66 7.72 -9.19
N GLU A 177 -2.60 6.81 -9.26
CA GLU A 177 -3.57 6.64 -10.34
C GLU A 177 -4.99 6.81 -9.81
N ASP A 178 -5.87 7.36 -10.63
CA ASP A 178 -7.30 7.45 -10.34
C ASP A 178 -8.00 6.17 -10.79
N GLN A 179 -8.25 5.28 -9.83
CA GLN A 179 -8.86 3.97 -10.09
C GLN A 179 -10.35 3.89 -9.69
N ARG A 180 -11.05 5.01 -9.58
CA ARG A 180 -12.47 5.01 -9.20
C ARG A 180 -13.36 4.24 -10.17
N ASN A 181 -12.95 4.08 -11.41
CA ASN A 181 -13.68 3.27 -12.40
C ASN A 181 -13.49 1.76 -12.26
N TRP A 182 -12.50 1.31 -11.48
CA TRP A 182 -12.07 -0.07 -11.54
C TRP A 182 -12.67 -0.94 -10.43
N THR A 183 -12.53 -0.55 -9.16
CA THR A 183 -13.01 -1.39 -8.06
C THR A 183 -13.42 -0.61 -6.80
N ASP A 184 -12.51 -0.18 -5.96
CA ASP A 184 -12.77 0.24 -4.58
C ASP A 184 -13.15 1.71 -4.41
N ASP A 185 -13.57 2.41 -5.47
CA ASP A 185 -13.83 3.86 -5.45
C ASP A 185 -12.68 4.64 -4.76
N SER A 186 -11.47 4.40 -5.24
CA SER A 186 -10.24 4.88 -4.60
C SER A 186 -9.28 5.48 -5.60
N TYR A 187 -8.42 6.38 -5.11
CA TYR A 187 -7.13 6.64 -5.76
C TYR A 187 -6.14 5.62 -5.25
N LYS A 188 -5.19 5.22 -6.09
CA LYS A 188 -4.22 4.18 -5.78
C LYS A 188 -2.81 4.70 -5.96
N THR A 189 -2.07 4.75 -4.87
CA THR A 189 -0.63 5.00 -4.91
C THR A 189 0.11 3.66 -4.89
N TYR A 190 1.06 3.48 -5.81
CA TYR A 190 1.75 2.21 -5.97
C TYR A 190 3.18 2.39 -6.47
N CYS A 191 4.04 1.42 -6.16
CA CYS A 191 5.39 1.35 -6.73
C CYS A 191 5.32 1.13 -8.23
N THR A 192 6.19 1.79 -8.98
CA THR A 192 6.27 1.66 -10.43
C THR A 192 7.72 1.48 -10.87
N PRO A 193 8.05 0.46 -11.67
CA PRO A 193 9.38 0.36 -12.24
C PRO A 193 9.60 1.45 -13.29
N GLN A 194 10.84 1.90 -13.44
CA GLN A 194 11.21 2.95 -14.39
C GLN A 194 11.02 2.53 -15.86
N SER A 195 11.03 1.24 -16.13
CA SER A 195 10.72 0.67 -17.45
C SER A 195 9.92 -0.63 -17.28
N LEU A 196 8.91 -0.82 -18.11
CA LEU A 196 7.98 -1.95 -18.03
C LEU A 196 7.92 -2.70 -19.36
N PRO A 197 7.81 -4.06 -19.33
CA PRO A 197 8.15 -4.95 -18.22
C PRO A 197 9.65 -4.98 -17.96
N CYS A 198 10.06 -5.38 -16.75
CA CYS A 198 11.47 -5.51 -16.41
C CYS A 198 11.77 -6.86 -15.76
N PRO A 199 13.02 -7.37 -15.84
CA PRO A 199 13.43 -8.57 -15.11
C PRO A 199 13.33 -8.38 -13.59
N ALA A 200 12.98 -9.45 -12.90
CA ALA A 200 13.03 -9.55 -11.44
C ALA A 200 14.31 -10.21 -10.98
#